data_fe9b07c435aa01a3238694e32ec7dbdf
#
_entry.id   fe9b07c435aa01a3238694e32ec7dbdf
#
_cell.length_a   1.000
_cell.length_b   1.000
_cell.length_c   1.000
_cell.angle_alpha   90.00
_cell.angle_beta   90.00
_cell.angle_gamma   90.00
#
_symmetry.space_group_name_H-M   'P 1'
#
loop_
_entity.id
_entity.type
_entity.pdbx_description
1 polymer ?
#
loop_
_entity_poly.entity_id
_entity_poly.type
_entity_poly.pdbx_seq_one_letter_code
_entity_poly.pdbx_strand_id
1 'polypeptide(L)'
;MQGTLNEIDIRSILQLIELGQRTGYLEVEAFGLQRDSRSRLGERFWFVFFLNGQIAYAADNNSSLSRLRDYARRYRVDVTLNSQSVPSIAATNAPEYGYLWALLENHVLTPAQGRSILQSMVKETLFDLLSLHNGSFIFEIGPALAPQLMTLEIGPVVAKIMKQVQEWKQFHPHIQSPDQCPVITDGAKLRQALPENTFKILEHWADGKTSIRRMARYLNREILPVARAIYPYVKQGWVQLLY
;
A
#
# COMPACT_ATOMS: atom_id res chain seq x y z
N MET A 1 -17.94 -5.02 16.18
CA MET A 1 -17.50 -6.42 15.89
C MET A 1 -16.01 -6.45 16.16
N GLN A 2 -15.52 -7.41 16.95
CA GLN A 2 -14.10 -7.53 17.29
C GLN A 2 -13.71 -9.00 17.42
N GLY A 3 -12.44 -9.33 17.26
CA GLY A 3 -11.92 -10.68 17.38
C GLY A 3 -10.48 -10.80 16.92
N THR A 4 -10.04 -12.02 16.65
CA THR A 4 -8.69 -12.33 16.18
C THR A 4 -8.69 -12.92 14.77
N LEU A 5 -7.61 -12.72 14.02
CA LEU A 5 -7.46 -13.25 12.66
C LEU A 5 -7.28 -14.77 12.61
N ASN A 6 -7.06 -15.42 13.77
CA ASN A 6 -7.07 -16.87 13.89
C ASN A 6 -8.49 -17.46 13.87
N GLU A 7 -9.48 -16.67 14.26
CA GLU A 7 -10.90 -17.08 14.30
C GLU A 7 -11.62 -16.79 12.98
N ILE A 8 -11.28 -15.64 12.36
CA ILE A 8 -11.89 -15.19 11.10
C ILE A 8 -10.86 -14.41 10.28
N ASP A 9 -10.72 -14.74 9.02
CA ASP A 9 -9.79 -14.06 8.13
C ASP A 9 -10.33 -12.70 7.64
N ILE A 10 -9.42 -11.85 7.18
CA ILE A 10 -9.73 -10.49 6.68
C ILE A 10 -10.76 -10.53 5.55
N ARG A 11 -10.67 -11.49 4.65
CA ARG A 11 -11.62 -11.62 3.54
C ARG A 11 -13.05 -11.82 4.05
N SER A 12 -13.24 -12.71 5.02
CA SER A 12 -14.53 -12.99 5.63
C SER A 12 -15.08 -11.78 6.38
N ILE A 13 -14.22 -11.03 7.09
CA ILE A 13 -14.60 -9.78 7.76
C ILE A 13 -15.12 -8.76 6.73
N LEU A 14 -14.38 -8.56 5.63
CA LEU A 14 -14.79 -7.64 4.56
C LEU A 14 -16.12 -8.05 3.92
N GLN A 15 -16.33 -9.36 3.69
CA GLN A 15 -17.60 -9.87 3.17
C GLN A 15 -18.77 -9.61 4.13
N LEU A 16 -18.60 -9.76 5.45
CA LEU A 16 -19.63 -9.45 6.44
C LEU A 16 -19.99 -7.96 6.45
N ILE A 17 -19.00 -7.08 6.24
CA ILE A 17 -19.22 -5.62 6.14
C ILE A 17 -20.00 -5.30 4.86
N GLU A 18 -19.64 -5.91 3.73
CA GLU A 18 -20.31 -5.76 2.43
C GLU A 18 -21.78 -6.23 2.49
N LEU A 19 -22.00 -7.46 2.95
CA LEU A 19 -23.36 -8.04 3.07
C LEU A 19 -24.26 -7.24 4.02
N GLY A 20 -23.69 -6.73 5.12
CA GLY A 20 -24.41 -5.89 6.07
C GLY A 20 -24.54 -4.44 5.63
N GLN A 21 -24.02 -4.04 4.47
CA GLN A 21 -23.98 -2.66 3.97
C GLN A 21 -23.55 -1.65 5.05
N ARG A 22 -22.52 -2.02 5.81
CA ARG A 22 -22.13 -1.27 7.00
C ARG A 22 -21.33 -0.02 6.64
N THR A 23 -21.54 1.04 7.45
CA THR A 23 -20.74 2.27 7.42
C THR A 23 -19.96 2.38 8.73
N GLY A 24 -18.66 2.76 8.63
CA GLY A 24 -17.77 2.84 9.78
C GLY A 24 -16.33 2.56 9.38
N TYR A 25 -15.51 2.08 10.30
CA TYR A 25 -14.13 1.72 10.01
C TYR A 25 -13.73 0.39 10.67
N LEU A 26 -12.82 -0.30 9.99
CA LEU A 26 -12.13 -1.50 10.46
C LEU A 26 -10.70 -1.11 10.83
N GLU A 27 -10.32 -1.39 12.06
CA GLU A 27 -8.96 -1.34 12.55
C GLU A 27 -8.42 -2.77 12.64
N VAL A 28 -7.21 -2.99 12.15
CA VAL A 28 -6.51 -4.28 12.21
C VAL A 28 -5.10 -4.06 12.75
N GLU A 29 -4.75 -4.83 13.78
CA GLU A 29 -3.43 -4.86 14.38
C GLU A 29 -2.75 -6.19 14.09
N ALA A 30 -1.51 -6.17 13.57
CA ALA A 30 -0.74 -7.38 13.37
C ALA A 30 0.01 -7.77 14.64
N PHE A 31 -0.10 -9.05 15.05
CA PHE A 31 0.71 -9.58 16.15
C PHE A 31 2.09 -10.01 15.64
N GLY A 32 3.12 -9.41 16.26
CA GLY A 32 4.47 -9.94 16.32
C GLY A 32 5.10 -10.40 15.01
N LEU A 33 5.53 -9.51 14.16
CA LEU A 33 6.69 -9.76 13.32
C LEU A 33 7.94 -9.39 14.15
N GLN A 34 8.17 -10.13 15.25
CA GLN A 34 9.45 -10.10 15.95
C GLN A 34 10.50 -10.70 15.01
N ARG A 35 11.21 -9.86 14.29
CA ARG A 35 12.55 -10.15 13.80
C ARG A 35 13.49 -9.07 14.32
N ASP A 36 14.39 -9.53 15.18
CA ASP A 36 15.53 -8.82 15.77
C ASP A 36 15.23 -7.71 16.78
N SER A 37 15.75 -7.96 17.99
CA SER A 37 15.77 -7.10 19.19
C SER A 37 16.44 -5.73 19.03
N ARG A 38 16.69 -5.26 17.80
CA ARG A 38 17.30 -3.96 17.49
C ARG A 38 16.40 -2.99 16.71
N SER A 39 15.29 -3.44 16.13
CA SER A 39 14.28 -2.55 15.56
C SER A 39 13.02 -2.62 16.41
N ARG A 40 12.72 -1.56 17.16
CA ARG A 40 11.37 -1.26 17.64
C ARG A 40 10.50 -1.01 16.40
N LEU A 41 10.13 -2.08 15.68
CA LEU A 41 8.98 -2.03 14.79
C LEU A 41 7.78 -1.90 15.71
N GLY A 42 7.28 -0.67 15.85
CA GLY A 42 6.05 -0.39 16.57
C GLY A 42 4.93 -1.25 16.01
N GLU A 43 3.95 -1.50 16.83
CA GLU A 43 2.69 -2.16 16.46
C GLU A 43 2.20 -1.59 15.13
N ARG A 44 1.95 -2.46 14.16
CA ARG A 44 1.51 -2.06 12.82
C ARG A 44 0.01 -2.18 12.75
N PHE A 45 -0.64 -1.06 12.51
CA PHE A 45 -2.09 -0.95 12.39
C PHE A 45 -2.48 -0.56 10.99
N TRP A 46 -3.63 -1.06 10.56
CA TRP A 46 -4.29 -0.67 9.31
C TRP A 46 -5.70 -0.22 9.62
N PHE A 47 -6.15 0.77 8.87
CA PHE A 47 -7.50 1.32 8.93
C PHE A 47 -8.15 1.20 7.56
N VAL A 48 -9.37 0.67 7.51
CA VAL A 48 -10.21 0.65 6.31
C VAL A 48 -11.54 1.30 6.62
N PHE A 49 -11.89 2.32 5.87
CA PHE A 49 -13.11 3.09 6.02
C PHE A 49 -14.16 2.66 5.01
N PHE A 50 -15.40 2.52 5.47
CA PHE A 50 -16.50 2.01 4.66
C PHE A 50 -17.68 2.98 4.62
N LEU A 51 -18.36 2.99 3.48
CA LEU A 51 -19.65 3.63 3.26
C LEU A 51 -20.58 2.63 2.59
N ASN A 52 -21.70 2.28 3.27
CA ASN A 52 -22.71 1.36 2.75
C ASN A 52 -22.10 0.06 2.20
N GLY A 53 -21.19 -0.57 2.95
CA GLY A 53 -20.53 -1.81 2.57
C GLY A 53 -19.48 -1.70 1.48
N GLN A 54 -19.11 -0.50 1.04
CA GLN A 54 -18.06 -0.25 0.05
C GLN A 54 -16.84 0.41 0.71
N ILE A 55 -15.64 0.15 0.20
CA ILE A 55 -14.42 0.76 0.72
C ILE A 55 -14.31 2.20 0.22
N ALA A 56 -14.25 3.15 1.15
CA ALA A 56 -14.03 4.57 0.87
C ALA A 56 -12.54 4.96 0.88
N TYR A 57 -11.76 4.37 1.82
CA TYR A 57 -10.34 4.65 2.00
C TYR A 57 -9.65 3.53 2.80
N ALA A 58 -8.33 3.43 2.67
CA ALA A 58 -7.52 2.55 3.51
C ALA A 58 -6.12 3.13 3.75
N ALA A 59 -5.60 2.99 4.97
CA ALA A 59 -4.31 3.49 5.42
C ALA A 59 -3.63 2.51 6.37
N ASP A 60 -2.34 2.71 6.60
CA ASP A 60 -1.60 2.14 7.72
C ASP A 60 -1.09 3.26 8.65
N ASN A 61 -0.73 2.93 9.90
CA ASN A 61 -0.23 3.90 10.87
C ASN A 61 1.20 4.41 10.54
N ASN A 62 1.92 3.72 9.65
CA ASN A 62 3.22 4.15 9.15
C ASN A 62 3.11 5.09 7.95
N SER A 63 1.90 5.36 7.47
CA SER A 63 1.67 6.25 6.37
C SER A 63 2.01 7.69 6.74
N SER A 64 3.31 7.98 6.77
CA SER A 64 3.77 9.35 6.62
C SER A 64 3.27 9.83 5.26
N LEU A 65 2.90 11.09 5.13
CA LEU A 65 2.49 11.73 3.87
C LEU A 65 3.42 11.44 2.66
N SER A 66 4.48 10.67 2.88
CA SER A 66 5.41 10.17 1.86
C SER A 66 4.71 9.30 0.81
N ARG A 67 3.72 8.48 1.19
CA ARG A 67 2.94 7.66 0.27
C ARG A 67 2.13 8.53 -0.69
N LEU A 68 1.38 9.49 -0.17
CA LEU A 68 0.63 10.44 -0.98
C LEU A 68 1.55 11.26 -1.90
N ARG A 69 2.71 11.70 -1.38
CA ARG A 69 3.73 12.42 -2.16
C ARG A 69 4.26 11.59 -3.31
N ASP A 70 4.59 10.32 -3.07
CA ASP A 70 5.08 9.42 -4.11
C ASP A 70 4.03 9.24 -5.23
N TYR A 71 2.75 9.14 -4.86
CA TYR A 71 1.66 9.04 -5.83
C TYR A 71 1.41 10.36 -6.59
N ALA A 72 1.47 11.51 -5.92
CA ALA A 72 1.25 12.82 -6.53
C ALA A 72 2.34 13.18 -7.57
N ARG A 73 3.57 12.71 -7.37
CA ARG A 73 4.69 12.89 -8.32
C ARG A 73 4.38 12.36 -9.73
N ARG A 74 3.50 11.35 -9.87
CA ARG A 74 3.04 10.86 -11.19
C ARG A 74 2.43 11.97 -12.03
N TYR A 75 1.84 12.97 -11.38
CA TYR A 75 1.18 14.11 -12.00
C TYR A 75 2.05 15.37 -11.97
N ARG A 76 3.35 15.23 -11.66
CA ARG A 76 4.32 16.33 -11.52
C ARG A 76 3.92 17.34 -10.44
N VAL A 77 3.17 16.89 -9.45
CA VAL A 77 2.78 17.67 -8.28
C VAL A 77 3.83 17.46 -7.20
N ASP A 78 4.53 18.55 -6.83
CA ASP A 78 5.39 18.57 -5.67
C ASP A 78 4.55 18.94 -4.44
N VAL A 79 4.33 17.97 -3.56
CA VAL A 79 3.57 18.18 -2.34
C VAL A 79 4.50 18.78 -1.30
N THR A 80 4.69 20.08 -1.35
CA THR A 80 5.30 20.85 -0.27
C THR A 80 4.25 21.04 0.82
N LEU A 81 4.38 20.26 1.87
CA LEU A 81 3.44 20.24 2.99
C LEU A 81 3.71 21.44 3.91
N ASN A 82 3.07 22.57 3.64
CA ASN A 82 2.91 23.58 4.66
C ASN A 82 1.87 23.08 5.67
N SER A 83 2.34 22.78 6.87
CA SER A 83 1.58 22.18 7.99
C SER A 83 0.42 23.03 8.52
N GLN A 84 0.11 24.17 7.89
CA GLN A 84 -0.88 25.15 8.39
C GLN A 84 -2.30 25.02 7.81
N SER A 85 -2.55 24.10 6.88
CA SER A 85 -3.87 24.00 6.22
C SER A 85 -4.45 22.59 6.17
N VAL A 86 -4.19 21.78 7.22
CA VAL A 86 -4.82 20.46 7.29
C VAL A 86 -6.25 20.63 7.79
N PRO A 87 -7.27 20.27 6.99
CA PRO A 87 -8.65 20.25 7.47
C PRO A 87 -8.78 19.41 8.73
N SER A 88 -9.76 19.69 9.59
CA SER A 88 -10.05 18.95 10.83
C SER A 88 -10.28 17.43 10.64
N ILE A 89 -10.45 16.96 9.40
CA ILE A 89 -10.43 15.56 8.96
C ILE A 89 -9.11 14.85 9.32
N ALA A 90 -8.01 15.60 9.45
CA ALA A 90 -6.72 15.06 9.88
C ALA A 90 -6.69 14.63 11.36
N ALA A 91 -7.68 14.98 12.14
CA ALA A 91 -7.84 14.51 13.52
C ALA A 91 -8.32 13.06 13.59
N THR A 92 -8.76 12.48 12.47
CA THR A 92 -9.09 11.06 12.32
C THR A 92 -7.86 10.29 11.85
N ASN A 93 -7.84 8.97 12.01
CA ASN A 93 -6.77 8.04 11.59
C ASN A 93 -6.52 8.02 10.05
N ALA A 94 -6.74 9.13 9.36
CA ALA A 94 -6.67 9.29 7.91
C ALA A 94 -6.02 10.62 7.46
N PRO A 95 -4.81 10.98 7.94
CA PRO A 95 -4.18 12.27 7.61
C PRO A 95 -3.93 12.43 6.11
N GLU A 96 -3.52 11.37 5.40
CA GLU A 96 -3.29 11.44 3.94
C GLU A 96 -4.58 11.75 3.17
N TYR A 97 -5.74 11.29 3.65
CA TYR A 97 -7.04 11.59 3.05
C TYR A 97 -7.36 13.08 3.14
N GLY A 98 -7.12 13.70 4.31
CA GLY A 98 -7.28 15.15 4.48
C GLY A 98 -6.36 15.95 3.56
N TYR A 99 -5.10 15.55 3.41
CA TYR A 99 -4.17 16.19 2.49
C TYR A 99 -4.56 16.01 1.02
N LEU A 100 -5.06 14.84 0.64
CA LEU A 100 -5.58 14.63 -0.72
C LEU A 100 -6.71 15.60 -1.03
N TRP A 101 -7.61 15.83 -0.07
CA TRP A 101 -8.69 16.80 -0.21
C TRP A 101 -8.17 18.23 -0.32
N ALA A 102 -7.19 18.61 0.49
CA ALA A 102 -6.57 19.94 0.36
C ALA A 102 -5.95 20.16 -1.04
N LEU A 103 -5.34 19.14 -1.64
CA LEU A 103 -4.82 19.21 -3.01
C LEU A 103 -5.93 19.35 -4.06
N LEU A 104 -7.09 18.73 -3.84
CA LEU A 104 -8.26 18.84 -4.71
C LEU A 104 -8.93 20.21 -4.59
N GLU A 105 -9.15 20.71 -3.39
CA GLU A 105 -9.76 22.03 -3.11
C GLU A 105 -8.92 23.17 -3.64
N ASN A 106 -7.59 23.05 -3.56
CA ASN A 106 -6.67 24.04 -4.13
C ASN A 106 -6.40 23.84 -5.64
N HIS A 107 -7.16 22.95 -6.31
CA HIS A 107 -7.02 22.67 -7.75
C HIS A 107 -5.62 22.20 -8.19
N VAL A 108 -4.80 21.70 -7.25
CA VAL A 108 -3.47 21.13 -7.52
C VAL A 108 -3.62 19.77 -8.20
N LEU A 109 -4.65 19.02 -7.81
CA LEU A 109 -5.06 17.75 -8.44
C LEU A 109 -6.47 17.87 -9.01
N THR A 110 -6.70 17.23 -10.14
CA THR A 110 -8.07 17.07 -10.65
C THR A 110 -8.79 15.93 -9.88
N PRO A 111 -10.13 15.92 -9.83
CA PRO A 111 -10.87 14.82 -9.21
C PRO A 111 -10.55 13.46 -9.80
N ALA A 112 -10.24 13.36 -11.09
CA ALA A 112 -9.84 12.11 -11.74
C ALA A 112 -8.47 11.61 -11.22
N GLN A 113 -7.50 12.50 -11.06
CA GLN A 113 -6.19 12.21 -10.49
C GLN A 113 -6.33 11.78 -9.02
N GLY A 114 -7.14 12.50 -8.24
CA GLY A 114 -7.42 12.16 -6.84
C GLY A 114 -8.02 10.75 -6.70
N ARG A 115 -9.02 10.40 -7.53
CA ARG A 115 -9.61 9.04 -7.56
C ARG A 115 -8.56 7.97 -7.90
N SER A 116 -7.69 8.23 -8.87
CA SER A 116 -6.63 7.30 -9.26
C SER A 116 -5.63 7.05 -8.13
N ILE A 117 -5.22 8.12 -7.43
CA ILE A 117 -4.35 8.04 -6.25
C ILE A 117 -5.03 7.22 -5.16
N LEU A 118 -6.26 7.58 -4.78
CA LEU A 118 -7.02 6.93 -3.72
C LEU A 118 -7.19 5.43 -3.99
N GLN A 119 -7.55 5.06 -5.22
CA GLN A 119 -7.69 3.67 -5.63
C GLN A 119 -6.37 2.90 -5.49
N SER A 120 -5.24 3.54 -5.85
CA SER A 120 -3.92 2.92 -5.72
C SER A 120 -3.54 2.72 -4.25
N MET A 121 -3.82 3.71 -3.39
CA MET A 121 -3.56 3.63 -1.94
C MET A 121 -4.39 2.52 -1.29
N VAL A 122 -5.68 2.42 -1.62
CA VAL A 122 -6.55 1.35 -1.11
C VAL A 122 -6.04 -0.03 -1.51
N LYS A 123 -5.68 -0.23 -2.79
CA LYS A 123 -5.16 -1.51 -3.28
C LYS A 123 -3.85 -1.91 -2.60
N GLU A 124 -2.96 -0.95 -2.36
CA GLU A 124 -1.70 -1.18 -1.66
C GLU A 124 -1.93 -1.61 -0.20
N THR A 125 -2.81 -0.92 0.52
CA THR A 125 -3.15 -1.28 1.89
C THR A 125 -3.85 -2.64 1.96
N LEU A 126 -4.78 -2.93 1.04
CA LEU A 126 -5.43 -4.23 0.99
C LEU A 126 -4.48 -5.38 0.67
N PHE A 127 -3.43 -5.14 -0.13
CA PHE A 127 -2.40 -6.15 -0.39
C PHE A 127 -1.70 -6.56 0.91
N ASP A 128 -1.34 -5.60 1.76
CA ASP A 128 -0.75 -5.90 3.07
C ASP A 128 -1.75 -6.61 3.98
N LEU A 129 -2.96 -6.07 4.11
CA LEU A 129 -4.01 -6.63 4.96
C LEU A 129 -4.36 -8.08 4.61
N LEU A 130 -4.59 -8.38 3.32
CA LEU A 130 -4.94 -9.72 2.86
C LEU A 130 -3.78 -10.71 2.91
N SER A 131 -2.56 -10.23 3.21
CA SER A 131 -1.38 -11.05 3.49
C SER A 131 -1.23 -11.42 4.96
N LEU A 132 -2.02 -10.81 5.87
CA LEU A 132 -1.97 -11.09 7.30
C LEU A 132 -2.67 -12.41 7.64
N HIS A 133 -2.07 -13.13 8.59
CA HIS A 133 -2.63 -14.38 9.12
C HIS A 133 -2.83 -14.33 10.64
N ASN A 134 -2.16 -13.39 11.34
CA ASN A 134 -2.20 -13.25 12.79
C ASN A 134 -2.40 -11.78 13.16
N GLY A 135 -3.31 -11.53 14.08
CA GLY A 135 -3.62 -10.17 14.53
C GLY A 135 -4.96 -10.08 15.24
N SER A 136 -5.31 -8.89 15.66
CA SER A 136 -6.63 -8.54 16.17
C SER A 136 -7.33 -7.58 15.22
N PHE A 137 -8.64 -7.51 15.31
CA PHE A 137 -9.42 -6.54 14.57
C PHE A 137 -10.58 -5.99 15.41
N ILE A 138 -10.91 -4.73 15.11
CA ILE A 138 -12.10 -4.06 15.64
C ILE A 138 -12.81 -3.38 14.47
N PHE A 139 -14.10 -3.66 14.29
CA PHE A 139 -14.96 -2.89 13.40
C PHE A 139 -15.92 -2.05 14.22
N GLU A 140 -15.87 -0.74 14.01
CA GLU A 140 -16.76 0.23 14.64
C GLU A 140 -17.72 0.83 13.61
N ILE A 141 -19.01 0.85 13.97
CA ILE A 141 -20.03 1.58 13.22
C ILE A 141 -19.88 3.06 13.58
N GLY A 142 -19.83 3.90 12.56
CA GLY A 142 -19.63 5.32 12.75
C GLY A 142 -19.98 6.13 11.49
N PRO A 143 -19.81 7.46 11.54
CA PRO A 143 -20.06 8.29 10.38
C PRO A 143 -19.11 7.91 9.24
N ALA A 144 -19.59 8.09 8.01
CA ALA A 144 -18.75 7.94 6.83
C ALA A 144 -17.59 8.95 6.85
N LEU A 145 -16.45 8.54 6.29
CA LEU A 145 -15.36 9.47 6.03
C LEU A 145 -15.82 10.51 5.00
N ALA A 146 -15.82 11.78 5.37
CA ALA A 146 -16.33 12.87 4.53
C ALA A 146 -15.24 13.92 4.28
N PRO A 147 -15.30 14.63 3.12
CA PRO A 147 -16.17 14.40 1.98
C PRO A 147 -15.81 13.11 1.21
N GLN A 148 -16.71 12.63 0.34
CA GLN A 148 -16.54 11.40 -0.44
C GLN A 148 -16.03 11.71 -1.86
N LEU A 149 -14.94 11.07 -2.26
CA LEU A 149 -14.40 11.18 -3.62
C LEU A 149 -14.80 9.98 -4.50
N MET A 150 -14.79 8.78 -3.91
CA MET A 150 -15.18 7.53 -4.55
C MET A 150 -15.38 6.44 -3.50
N THR A 151 -15.97 5.33 -3.94
CA THR A 151 -16.00 4.06 -3.21
C THR A 151 -15.59 2.91 -4.12
N LEU A 152 -15.18 1.79 -3.55
CA LEU A 152 -14.80 0.55 -4.25
C LEU A 152 -15.64 -0.60 -3.72
N GLU A 153 -16.21 -1.39 -4.62
CA GLU A 153 -16.86 -2.66 -4.28
C GLU A 153 -15.84 -3.65 -3.71
N ILE A 154 -16.19 -4.28 -2.59
CA ILE A 154 -15.29 -5.18 -1.86
C ILE A 154 -15.00 -6.44 -2.70
N GLY A 155 -16.03 -7.11 -3.19
CA GLY A 155 -15.89 -8.38 -3.89
C GLY A 155 -14.85 -8.35 -5.02
N PRO A 156 -14.99 -7.48 -6.04
CA PRO A 156 -14.05 -7.39 -7.15
C PRO A 156 -12.63 -7.01 -6.74
N VAL A 157 -12.47 -6.04 -5.83
CA VAL A 157 -11.13 -5.59 -5.42
C VAL A 157 -10.41 -6.65 -4.60
N VAL A 158 -11.09 -7.30 -3.66
CA VAL A 158 -10.53 -8.39 -2.84
C VAL A 158 -10.15 -9.58 -3.72
N ALA A 159 -10.99 -9.99 -4.66
CA ALA A 159 -10.70 -11.10 -5.57
C ALA A 159 -9.42 -10.82 -6.39
N LYS A 160 -9.25 -9.58 -6.88
CA LYS A 160 -8.04 -9.17 -7.61
C LYS A 160 -6.81 -9.22 -6.72
N ILE A 161 -6.87 -8.65 -5.52
CA ILE A 161 -5.73 -8.56 -4.60
C ILE A 161 -5.34 -9.95 -4.08
N MET A 162 -6.31 -10.83 -3.78
CA MET A 162 -6.03 -12.21 -3.36
C MET A 162 -5.21 -12.99 -4.38
N LYS A 163 -5.48 -12.82 -5.68
CA LYS A 163 -4.63 -13.41 -6.74
C LYS A 163 -3.19 -12.88 -6.65
N GLN A 164 -3.02 -11.58 -6.43
CA GLN A 164 -1.69 -10.97 -6.28
C GLN A 164 -0.95 -11.50 -5.05
N VAL A 165 -1.63 -11.66 -3.91
CA VAL A 165 -1.06 -12.23 -2.69
C VAL A 165 -0.64 -13.69 -2.91
N GLN A 166 -1.45 -14.48 -3.63
CA GLN A 166 -1.09 -15.86 -3.97
C GLN A 166 0.13 -15.93 -4.89
N GLU A 167 0.19 -15.09 -5.92
CA GLU A 167 1.34 -15.02 -6.82
C GLU A 167 2.60 -14.51 -6.08
N TRP A 168 2.44 -13.58 -5.14
CA TRP A 168 3.55 -13.07 -4.34
C TRP A 168 4.27 -14.19 -3.55
N LYS A 169 3.54 -15.16 -3.03
CA LYS A 169 4.10 -16.31 -2.30
C LYS A 169 5.09 -17.12 -3.13
N GLN A 170 4.99 -17.08 -4.47
CA GLN A 170 5.90 -17.81 -5.37
C GLN A 170 7.31 -17.16 -5.43
N PHE A 171 7.46 -15.93 -4.99
CA PHE A 171 8.77 -15.26 -4.94
C PHE A 171 9.60 -15.67 -3.72
N HIS A 172 8.96 -16.26 -2.71
CA HIS A 172 9.67 -16.76 -1.53
C HIS A 172 10.63 -17.92 -1.91
N PRO A 173 11.83 -18.04 -1.31
CA PRO A 173 12.36 -17.19 -0.23
C PRO A 173 13.13 -15.95 -0.70
N HIS A 174 13.22 -15.72 -2.01
CA HIS A 174 14.08 -14.69 -2.60
C HIS A 174 13.56 -13.26 -2.36
N ILE A 175 12.25 -13.06 -2.51
CA ILE A 175 11.58 -11.79 -2.19
C ILE A 175 10.57 -12.06 -1.08
N GLN A 176 10.81 -11.48 0.10
CA GLN A 176 9.98 -11.72 1.29
C GLN A 176 9.00 -10.59 1.56
N SER A 177 9.37 -9.35 1.24
CA SER A 177 8.58 -8.14 1.50
C SER A 177 8.67 -7.16 0.35
N PRO A 178 7.57 -6.45 0.02
CA PRO A 178 7.63 -5.35 -0.93
C PRO A 178 8.44 -4.15 -0.42
N ASP A 179 8.76 -4.12 0.87
CA ASP A 179 9.55 -3.05 1.49
C ASP A 179 11.06 -3.28 1.40
N GLN A 180 11.50 -4.43 0.85
CA GLN A 180 12.90 -4.68 0.54
C GLN A 180 13.38 -3.81 -0.62
N CYS A 181 14.64 -3.34 -0.48
CA CYS A 181 15.29 -2.42 -1.40
C CYS A 181 16.29 -3.17 -2.30
N PRO A 182 16.09 -3.20 -3.62
CA PRO A 182 17.02 -3.85 -4.54
C PRO A 182 18.33 -3.06 -4.67
N VAL A 183 19.44 -3.81 -4.78
CA VAL A 183 20.77 -3.29 -5.11
C VAL A 183 21.42 -4.18 -6.15
N ILE A 184 22.03 -3.58 -7.17
CA ILE A 184 22.75 -4.32 -8.21
C ILE A 184 24.08 -4.82 -7.66
N THR A 185 24.31 -6.13 -7.74
CA THR A 185 25.57 -6.79 -7.34
C THR A 185 26.45 -7.14 -8.54
N ASP A 186 25.83 -7.47 -9.70
CA ASP A 186 26.54 -7.77 -10.95
C ASP A 186 25.94 -7.01 -12.13
N GLY A 187 26.35 -5.74 -12.28
CA GLY A 187 25.86 -4.86 -13.34
C GLY A 187 26.28 -5.30 -14.74
N ALA A 188 27.42 -6.02 -14.87
CA ALA A 188 27.91 -6.48 -16.18
C ALA A 188 26.98 -7.57 -16.76
N LYS A 189 26.61 -8.55 -15.96
CA LYS A 189 25.66 -9.60 -16.36
C LYS A 189 24.26 -9.06 -16.61
N LEU A 190 23.79 -8.14 -15.76
CA LEU A 190 22.50 -7.47 -15.95
C LEU A 190 22.43 -6.71 -17.27
N ARG A 191 23.48 -5.96 -17.61
CA ARG A 191 23.54 -5.20 -18.88
C ARG A 191 23.54 -6.10 -20.11
N GLN A 192 24.11 -7.30 -20.01
CA GLN A 192 24.06 -8.29 -21.09
C GLN A 192 22.69 -8.95 -21.21
N ALA A 193 21.98 -9.11 -20.10
CA ALA A 193 20.69 -9.82 -20.03
C ALA A 193 19.48 -8.93 -20.31
N LEU A 194 19.60 -7.60 -20.15
CA LEU A 194 18.51 -6.65 -20.26
C LEU A 194 18.64 -5.73 -21.45
N PRO A 195 17.51 -5.33 -22.07
CA PRO A 195 17.50 -4.18 -22.98
C PRO A 195 18.03 -2.92 -22.24
N GLU A 196 18.80 -2.09 -22.94
CA GLU A 196 19.47 -0.90 -22.38
C GLU A 196 18.51 0.01 -21.58
N ASN A 197 17.29 0.23 -22.10
CA ASN A 197 16.29 1.05 -21.40
C ASN A 197 15.83 0.42 -20.09
N THR A 198 15.66 -0.90 -20.06
CA THR A 198 15.25 -1.63 -18.84
C THR A 198 16.38 -1.64 -17.81
N PHE A 199 17.63 -1.82 -18.28
CA PHE A 199 18.81 -1.74 -17.43
C PHE A 199 18.93 -0.36 -16.76
N LYS A 200 18.81 0.73 -17.52
CA LYS A 200 18.85 2.10 -16.99
C LYS A 200 17.76 2.38 -15.94
N ILE A 201 16.55 1.87 -16.17
CA ILE A 201 15.47 1.98 -15.18
C ILE A 201 15.85 1.24 -13.90
N LEU A 202 16.33 0.00 -14.03
CA LEU A 202 16.71 -0.80 -12.87
C LEU A 202 17.93 -0.18 -12.14
N GLU A 203 18.94 0.27 -12.88
CA GLU A 203 20.12 0.96 -12.34
C GLU A 203 19.74 2.22 -11.55
N HIS A 204 18.77 2.99 -12.05
CA HIS A 204 18.29 4.19 -11.37
C HIS A 204 17.58 3.89 -10.04
N TRP A 205 16.82 2.80 -9.97
CA TRP A 205 15.98 2.49 -8.81
C TRP A 205 16.58 1.45 -7.86
N ALA A 206 17.53 0.63 -8.32
CA ALA A 206 18.19 -0.39 -7.50
C ALA A 206 19.39 0.21 -6.72
N ASP A 207 19.10 1.23 -5.93
CA ASP A 207 20.05 2.03 -5.16
C ASP A 207 20.26 1.52 -3.71
N GLY A 208 19.60 0.44 -3.34
CA GLY A 208 19.59 -0.13 -1.99
C GLY A 208 18.79 0.70 -0.96
N LYS A 209 18.08 1.76 -1.40
CA LYS A 209 17.29 2.67 -0.54
C LYS A 209 15.84 2.78 -0.99
N THR A 210 15.58 2.53 -2.26
CA THR A 210 14.24 2.59 -2.85
C THR A 210 13.61 1.20 -2.82
N SER A 211 12.57 1.01 -2.02
CA SER A 211 11.90 -0.29 -1.92
C SER A 211 11.11 -0.65 -3.19
N ILE A 212 10.84 -1.95 -3.38
CA ILE A 212 9.99 -2.46 -4.48
C ILE A 212 8.64 -1.74 -4.50
N ARG A 213 8.03 -1.52 -3.33
CA ARG A 213 6.79 -0.76 -3.16
C ARG A 213 6.92 0.67 -3.69
N ARG A 214 7.99 1.36 -3.32
CA ARG A 214 8.24 2.73 -3.74
C ARG A 214 8.54 2.82 -5.23
N MET A 215 9.30 1.85 -5.77
CA MET A 215 9.48 1.72 -7.23
C MET A 215 8.15 1.57 -7.96
N ALA A 216 7.24 0.73 -7.44
CA ALA A 216 5.91 0.54 -8.04
C ALA A 216 5.11 1.83 -8.09
N ARG A 217 5.14 2.64 -7.01
CA ARG A 217 4.50 3.96 -6.96
C ARG A 217 5.06 4.89 -8.03
N TYR A 218 6.38 4.99 -8.16
CA TYR A 218 7.04 5.87 -9.14
C TYR A 218 6.81 5.43 -10.59
N LEU A 219 6.84 4.13 -10.84
CA LEU A 219 6.63 3.56 -12.18
C LEU A 219 5.15 3.49 -12.59
N ASN A 220 4.24 3.94 -11.73
CA ASN A 220 2.78 3.80 -11.91
C ASN A 220 2.37 2.35 -12.21
N ARG A 221 2.91 1.41 -11.43
CA ARG A 221 2.64 -0.02 -11.52
C ARG A 221 2.13 -0.56 -10.19
N GLU A 222 1.48 -1.69 -10.22
CA GLU A 222 1.20 -2.47 -9.01
C GLU A 222 2.50 -3.15 -8.53
N ILE A 223 2.57 -3.54 -7.25
CA ILE A 223 3.78 -4.10 -6.61
C ILE A 223 4.22 -5.40 -7.29
N LEU A 224 3.26 -6.30 -7.58
CA LEU A 224 3.52 -7.61 -8.15
C LEU A 224 4.25 -7.59 -9.51
N PRO A 225 3.85 -6.78 -10.51
CA PRO A 225 4.58 -6.64 -11.77
C PRO A 225 6.03 -6.18 -11.59
N VAL A 226 6.31 -5.29 -10.64
CA VAL A 226 7.69 -4.83 -10.36
C VAL A 226 8.51 -5.95 -9.75
N ALA A 227 7.98 -6.65 -8.74
CA ALA A 227 8.65 -7.80 -8.14
C ALA A 227 8.92 -8.90 -9.17
N ARG A 228 7.94 -9.21 -10.03
CA ARG A 228 8.09 -10.20 -11.11
C ARG A 228 9.21 -9.84 -12.09
N ALA A 229 9.34 -8.55 -12.41
CA ALA A 229 10.38 -8.07 -13.33
C ALA A 229 11.79 -8.22 -12.77
N ILE A 230 11.98 -8.06 -11.46
CA ILE A 230 13.30 -8.18 -10.82
C ILE A 230 13.60 -9.59 -10.33
N TYR A 231 12.60 -10.43 -10.11
CA TYR A 231 12.73 -11.76 -9.51
C TYR A 231 13.77 -12.67 -10.20
N PRO A 232 13.84 -12.78 -11.55
CA PRO A 232 14.85 -13.60 -12.21
C PRO A 232 16.28 -13.21 -11.82
N TYR A 233 16.55 -11.92 -11.66
CA TYR A 233 17.88 -11.39 -11.36
C TYR A 233 18.22 -11.52 -9.88
N VAL A 234 17.22 -11.45 -9.00
CA VAL A 234 17.38 -11.76 -7.57
C VAL A 234 17.72 -13.25 -7.41
N LYS A 235 17.02 -14.13 -8.12
CA LYS A 235 17.28 -15.57 -8.11
C LYS A 235 18.69 -15.93 -8.63
N GLN A 236 19.21 -15.18 -9.60
CA GLN A 236 20.57 -15.35 -10.15
C GLN A 236 21.65 -14.73 -9.25
N GLY A 237 21.28 -13.97 -8.22
CA GLY A 237 22.22 -13.26 -7.36
C GLY A 237 22.82 -12.00 -7.99
N TRP A 238 22.28 -11.51 -9.12
CA TRP A 238 22.75 -10.29 -9.78
C TRP A 238 22.12 -9.02 -9.18
N VAL A 239 21.03 -9.20 -8.48
CA VAL A 239 20.37 -8.21 -7.64
C VAL A 239 20.20 -8.80 -6.25
N GLN A 240 20.59 -8.06 -5.22
CA GLN A 240 20.36 -8.39 -3.81
C GLN A 240 19.25 -7.51 -3.26
N LEU A 241 18.51 -8.01 -2.29
CA LEU A 241 17.47 -7.26 -1.59
C LEU A 241 17.89 -6.97 -0.15
N LEU A 242 17.87 -5.70 0.21
CA LEU A 242 18.19 -5.18 1.56
C LEU A 242 16.90 -4.80 2.30
N TYR A 243 16.97 -4.74 3.64
CA TYR A 243 15.93 -4.18 4.50
C TYR A 243 16.29 -2.78 4.96
#